data_d7ac3d84f3f97e1de20cdfde75d33489
#
_entry.id   d7ac3d84f3f97e1de20cdfde75d33489
#
_cell.length_a   1.000
_cell.length_b   1.000
_cell.length_c   1.000
_cell.angle_alpha   90.00
_cell.angle_beta   90.00
_cell.angle_gamma   90.00
#
_symmetry.space_group_name_H-M   'P 1'
#
loop_
_entity.id
_entity.type
_entity.pdbx_description
1 polymer ?
#
loop_
_entity_poly.entity_id
_entity_poly.type
_entity_poly.pdbx_seq_one_letter_code
_entity_poly.pdbx_strand_id
1 'polypeptide(L)'
;YDVEKADYAMPMLELSQLGMEDDAEVITSSQIHPSKDGPLVFSTNKGVRTCDLRASTNVRKGITYFTEPPSTAKKNIFTDFLACVSNATFSNEGNLIYARDLLSMKIWDVRITNKPVEIVPLFDPVKSKLAEMYEDDSVFDRFMTSSSPCGTKVVTGFYDKTIHIVGSKGGRNEQLKFGYDRSFRSREILKGHSEKLGADFSHQYKSIRTVWHPNKNLIASAFESSIFIFSQDN
;
A
#
# COMPACT_ATOMS: atom_id res chain seq x y z
N TYR A 1 -15.84 -4.44 17.31
CA TYR A 1 -17.05 -5.10 16.82
C TYR A 1 -17.05 -6.54 17.32
N ASP A 2 -18.04 -6.92 18.11
CA ASP A 2 -18.22 -8.30 18.57
C ASP A 2 -19.20 -8.98 17.61
N VAL A 3 -18.66 -9.78 16.70
CA VAL A 3 -19.42 -10.45 15.64
C VAL A 3 -20.49 -11.40 16.22
N GLU A 4 -20.30 -11.88 17.46
CA GLU A 4 -21.20 -12.80 18.10
C GLU A 4 -22.44 -12.13 18.73
N LYS A 5 -22.38 -10.80 18.95
CA LYS A 5 -23.40 -10.05 19.70
C LYS A 5 -24.10 -8.95 18.92
N ALA A 6 -23.69 -8.68 17.68
CA ALA A 6 -24.16 -7.51 16.98
C ALA A 6 -25.40 -7.76 16.13
N ASP A 7 -26.52 -7.24 16.55
CA ASP A 7 -27.71 -7.13 15.70
C ASP A 7 -27.58 -6.00 14.67
N TYR A 8 -26.77 -4.95 14.96
CA TYR A 8 -26.54 -3.79 14.09
C TYR A 8 -25.08 -3.35 14.14
N ALA A 9 -24.52 -3.04 12.97
CA ALA A 9 -23.20 -2.44 12.85
C ALA A 9 -23.28 -0.93 13.10
N MET A 10 -22.80 -0.49 14.25
CA MET A 10 -22.59 0.94 14.50
C MET A 10 -21.17 1.33 14.10
N PRO A 11 -20.96 2.50 13.46
CA PRO A 11 -19.62 2.95 13.13
C PRO A 11 -18.85 3.22 14.43
N MET A 12 -17.66 2.59 14.57
CA MET A 12 -16.77 2.85 15.69
C MET A 12 -15.99 4.14 15.51
N LEU A 13 -15.74 4.53 14.26
CA LEU A 13 -14.96 5.69 13.89
C LEU A 13 -15.60 6.38 12.69
N GLU A 14 -15.95 7.65 12.86
CA GLU A 14 -16.40 8.54 11.80
C GLU A 14 -15.39 9.67 11.63
N LEU A 15 -14.79 9.76 10.44
CA LEU A 15 -13.87 10.84 10.09
C LEU A 15 -14.57 12.11 9.60
N SER A 16 -15.81 11.99 9.13
CA SER A 16 -16.63 13.12 8.65
C SER A 16 -16.84 14.22 9.69
N GLN A 17 -16.80 13.86 10.97
CA GLN A 17 -16.93 14.83 12.06
C GLN A 17 -15.62 15.57 12.40
N LEU A 18 -14.53 15.29 11.69
CA LEU A 18 -13.17 15.81 11.98
C LEU A 18 -12.81 17.04 11.13
N GLY A 19 -13.59 17.38 10.10
CA GLY A 19 -13.27 18.47 9.18
C GLY A 19 -14.50 19.23 8.69
N MET A 20 -14.26 20.35 8.04
CA MET A 20 -15.27 21.11 7.30
C MET A 20 -15.80 20.28 6.12
N GLU A 21 -17.04 20.50 5.71
CA GLU A 21 -17.77 19.72 4.70
C GLU A 21 -17.03 19.54 3.36
N ASP A 22 -16.17 20.51 2.99
CA ASP A 22 -15.44 20.51 1.71
C ASP A 22 -14.15 19.68 1.72
N ASP A 23 -13.75 19.07 2.86
CA ASP A 23 -12.48 18.40 3.00
C ASP A 23 -12.60 17.00 3.65
N ALA A 24 -13.58 16.25 3.20
CA ALA A 24 -13.88 14.91 3.73
C ALA A 24 -12.69 13.95 3.57
N GLU A 25 -12.27 13.35 4.67
CA GLU A 25 -11.27 12.30 4.68
C GLU A 25 -11.95 10.94 4.45
N VAL A 26 -11.54 10.23 3.38
CA VAL A 26 -12.12 8.94 2.98
C VAL A 26 -11.18 7.80 3.33
N ILE A 27 -11.68 6.81 4.08
CA ILE A 27 -10.91 5.60 4.40
C ILE A 27 -10.80 4.73 3.15
N THR A 28 -9.57 4.37 2.80
CA THR A 28 -9.24 3.55 1.62
C THR A 28 -8.94 2.10 1.98
N SER A 29 -8.36 1.85 3.14
CA SER A 29 -8.14 0.51 3.69
C SER A 29 -8.05 0.53 5.20
N SER A 30 -8.21 -0.64 5.82
CA SER A 30 -8.00 -0.83 7.26
C SER A 30 -7.44 -2.23 7.53
N GLN A 31 -6.63 -2.34 8.59
CA GLN A 31 -6.11 -3.61 9.08
C GLN A 31 -5.93 -3.57 10.60
N ILE A 32 -6.29 -4.66 11.25
CA ILE A 32 -6.03 -4.86 12.68
C ILE A 32 -4.56 -5.21 12.88
N HIS A 33 -3.96 -4.72 13.96
CA HIS A 33 -2.59 -5.04 14.34
C HIS A 33 -2.42 -6.56 14.53
N PRO A 34 -1.28 -7.15 14.15
CA PRO A 34 -1.03 -8.60 14.33
C PRO A 34 -1.12 -9.04 15.79
N SER A 35 -0.75 -8.19 16.72
CA SER A 35 -0.94 -8.44 18.15
C SER A 35 -2.36 -8.12 18.57
N LYS A 36 -2.96 -8.99 19.40
CA LYS A 36 -4.36 -8.92 19.84
C LYS A 36 -4.76 -7.56 20.43
N ASP A 37 -3.82 -6.89 21.11
CA ASP A 37 -4.06 -5.64 21.82
C ASP A 37 -3.49 -4.41 21.11
N GLY A 38 -3.07 -4.54 19.86
CA GLY A 38 -2.51 -3.45 19.07
C GLY A 38 -3.56 -2.53 18.44
N PRO A 39 -3.14 -1.38 17.92
CA PRO A 39 -4.03 -0.43 17.28
C PRO A 39 -4.53 -0.94 15.92
N LEU A 40 -5.60 -0.34 15.43
CA LEU A 40 -6.03 -0.43 14.03
C LEU A 40 -5.17 0.53 13.19
N VAL A 41 -4.64 0.09 12.04
CA VAL A 41 -4.14 1.00 11.00
C VAL A 41 -5.21 1.18 9.94
N PHE A 42 -5.32 2.40 9.44
CA PHE A 42 -6.13 2.70 8.27
C PHE A 42 -5.45 3.75 7.39
N SER A 43 -5.66 3.61 6.11
CA SER A 43 -5.21 4.57 5.13
C SER A 43 -6.37 5.43 4.65
N THR A 44 -6.04 6.64 4.24
CA THR A 44 -7.02 7.62 3.75
C THR A 44 -6.47 8.31 2.50
N ASN A 45 -7.35 9.09 1.85
CA ASN A 45 -6.91 9.99 0.78
C ASN A 45 -5.90 11.05 1.24
N LYS A 46 -5.72 11.25 2.56
CA LYS A 46 -4.78 12.23 3.14
C LYS A 46 -3.58 11.61 3.84
N GLY A 47 -3.46 10.28 3.90
CA GLY A 47 -2.32 9.60 4.49
C GLY A 47 -2.66 8.40 5.36
N VAL A 48 -1.77 8.09 6.30
CA VAL A 48 -1.89 6.95 7.20
C VAL A 48 -2.29 7.40 8.59
N ARG A 49 -3.13 6.62 9.23
CA ARG A 49 -3.61 6.83 10.61
C ARG A 49 -3.55 5.51 11.36
N THR A 50 -3.33 5.58 12.66
CA THR A 50 -3.62 4.46 13.56
C THR A 50 -4.61 4.90 14.63
N CYS A 51 -5.41 3.96 15.11
CA CYS A 51 -6.38 4.20 16.16
C CYS A 51 -6.27 3.11 17.23
N ASP A 52 -6.05 3.50 18.47
CA ASP A 52 -6.13 2.59 19.61
C ASP A 52 -7.59 2.45 20.04
N LEU A 53 -8.18 1.30 19.73
CA LEU A 53 -9.58 0.99 20.03
C LEU A 53 -9.87 0.88 21.54
N ARG A 54 -8.84 0.79 22.38
CA ARG A 54 -8.97 0.73 23.85
C ARG A 54 -9.01 2.11 24.48
N ALA A 55 -8.53 3.11 23.75
CA ALA A 55 -8.49 4.49 24.24
C ALA A 55 -9.90 5.06 24.28
N SER A 56 -10.66 4.67 25.34
CA SER A 56 -11.87 5.34 25.86
C SER A 56 -12.89 5.92 24.85
N THR A 57 -14.08 6.17 25.32
CA THR A 57 -15.27 6.76 24.71
C THR A 57 -15.08 7.94 23.72
N ASN A 58 -13.88 8.50 23.59
CA ASN A 58 -13.55 9.51 22.60
C ASN A 58 -12.47 8.99 21.64
N VAL A 59 -12.91 8.26 20.62
CA VAL A 59 -12.05 7.64 19.59
C VAL A 59 -11.08 8.66 18.94
N ARG A 60 -11.45 9.93 18.87
CA ARG A 60 -10.61 11.01 18.33
C ARG A 60 -9.28 11.17 19.07
N LYS A 61 -9.27 10.95 20.39
CA LYS A 61 -8.03 11.03 21.20
C LYS A 61 -7.09 9.84 20.99
N GLY A 62 -7.59 8.74 20.45
CA GLY A 62 -6.83 7.53 20.13
C GLY A 62 -6.21 7.53 18.74
N ILE A 63 -6.48 8.55 17.90
CA ILE A 63 -5.95 8.61 16.53
C ILE A 63 -4.55 9.21 16.53
N THR A 64 -3.61 8.49 15.93
CA THR A 64 -2.27 8.96 15.64
C THR A 64 -2.14 9.21 14.14
N TYR A 65 -1.62 10.38 13.78
CA TYR A 65 -1.43 10.83 12.41
C TYR A 65 0.02 10.65 11.99
N PHE A 66 0.24 9.95 10.88
CA PHE A 66 1.55 9.83 10.25
C PHE A 66 1.66 10.90 9.18
N THR A 67 2.54 11.86 9.39
CA THR A 67 2.66 13.06 8.55
C THR A 67 4.01 13.10 7.85
N GLU A 68 3.98 13.40 6.56
CA GLU A 68 5.20 13.63 5.80
C GLU A 68 5.69 15.07 6.01
N PRO A 69 7.01 15.28 5.94
CA PRO A 69 7.54 16.63 5.89
C PRO A 69 6.91 17.42 4.72
N PRO A 70 6.65 18.72 4.89
CA PRO A 70 6.07 19.51 3.83
C PRO A 70 6.94 19.46 2.57
N SER A 71 6.33 19.11 1.45
CA SER A 71 7.01 19.13 0.16
C SER A 71 7.19 20.55 -0.33
N THR A 72 8.38 20.89 -0.82
CA THR A 72 8.68 22.15 -1.50
C THR A 72 8.16 22.17 -2.95
N ALA A 73 7.67 21.04 -3.46
CA ALA A 73 7.13 20.95 -4.80
C ALA A 73 5.83 21.75 -4.94
N LYS A 74 5.68 22.42 -6.08
CA LYS A 74 4.43 23.15 -6.38
C LYS A 74 3.29 22.15 -6.47
N LYS A 75 2.20 22.43 -5.77
CA LYS A 75 0.96 21.67 -5.91
C LYS A 75 0.42 21.81 -7.33
N ASN A 76 0.03 20.70 -7.93
CA ASN A 76 -0.64 20.64 -9.22
C ASN A 76 -1.92 19.81 -9.08
N ILE A 77 -2.71 19.72 -10.14
CA ILE A 77 -3.99 18.97 -10.16
C ILE A 77 -3.81 17.51 -9.67
N PHE A 78 -2.68 16.89 -9.98
CA PHE A 78 -2.42 15.49 -9.64
C PHE A 78 -1.92 15.30 -8.21
N THR A 79 -1.53 16.37 -7.49
CA THR A 79 -0.89 16.24 -6.18
C THR A 79 -1.75 15.47 -5.18
N ASP A 80 -3.06 15.73 -5.17
CA ASP A 80 -3.99 15.12 -4.22
C ASP A 80 -4.25 13.64 -4.56
N PHE A 81 -4.33 13.30 -5.85
CA PHE A 81 -4.46 11.91 -6.29
C PHE A 81 -3.21 11.09 -5.99
N LEU A 82 -2.04 11.69 -6.23
CA LEU A 82 -0.75 11.05 -5.99
C LEU A 82 -0.45 10.83 -4.51
N ALA A 83 -0.97 11.72 -3.65
CA ALA A 83 -0.80 11.63 -2.21
C ALA A 83 -1.77 10.62 -1.56
N CYS A 84 -2.83 10.21 -2.27
CA CYS A 84 -3.81 9.27 -1.76
C CYS A 84 -3.17 7.91 -1.44
N VAL A 85 -3.23 7.51 -0.18
CA VAL A 85 -2.74 6.19 0.23
C VAL A 85 -3.80 5.15 -0.07
N SER A 86 -3.53 4.26 -1.02
CA SER A 86 -4.47 3.23 -1.47
C SER A 86 -4.63 2.09 -0.48
N ASN A 87 -3.54 1.76 0.21
CA ASN A 87 -3.53 0.67 1.19
C ASN A 87 -2.43 0.87 2.23
N ALA A 88 -2.71 0.47 3.48
CA ALA A 88 -1.73 0.42 4.55
C ALA A 88 -1.83 -0.91 5.30
N THR A 89 -0.69 -1.54 5.58
CA THR A 89 -0.62 -2.82 6.27
C THR A 89 0.52 -2.83 7.27
N PHE A 90 0.32 -3.50 8.40
CA PHE A 90 1.41 -3.74 9.36
C PHE A 90 2.40 -4.78 8.83
N SER A 91 3.65 -4.67 9.25
CA SER A 91 4.56 -5.82 9.25
C SER A 91 4.01 -6.93 10.16
N ASN A 92 4.45 -8.17 9.96
CA ASN A 92 4.00 -9.29 10.78
C ASN A 92 4.30 -9.11 12.29
N GLU A 93 5.34 -8.36 12.62
CA GLU A 93 5.70 -8.00 14.00
C GLU A 93 4.93 -6.77 14.53
N GLY A 94 4.22 -6.03 13.67
CA GLY A 94 3.51 -4.82 14.03
C GLY A 94 4.37 -3.58 14.22
N ASN A 95 5.68 -3.66 14.03
CA ASN A 95 6.62 -2.56 14.27
C ASN A 95 6.68 -1.55 13.11
N LEU A 96 6.35 -2.01 11.91
CA LEU A 96 6.36 -1.19 10.70
C LEU A 96 4.96 -1.13 10.08
N ILE A 97 4.70 -0.02 9.38
CA ILE A 97 3.54 0.14 8.53
C ILE A 97 4.04 0.36 7.11
N TYR A 98 3.55 -0.44 6.19
CA TYR A 98 3.77 -0.31 4.76
C TYR A 98 2.58 0.41 4.14
N ALA A 99 2.80 1.60 3.62
CA ALA A 99 1.76 2.44 3.03
C ALA A 99 2.02 2.63 1.53
N ARG A 100 1.04 2.30 0.71
CA ARG A 100 1.10 2.36 -0.74
C ARG A 100 0.31 3.54 -1.26
N ASP A 101 0.97 4.48 -1.91
CA ASP A 101 0.33 5.46 -2.80
C ASP A 101 0.53 5.07 -4.27
N LEU A 102 0.12 5.88 -5.22
CA LEU A 102 0.25 5.53 -6.64
C LEU A 102 1.72 5.37 -7.07
N LEU A 103 2.61 6.21 -6.59
CA LEU A 103 4.00 6.32 -7.06
C LEU A 103 5.02 5.61 -6.18
N SER A 104 4.67 5.33 -4.91
CA SER A 104 5.67 4.88 -3.94
C SER A 104 5.12 3.90 -2.91
N MET A 105 6.04 3.18 -2.29
CA MET A 105 5.83 2.46 -1.03
C MET A 105 6.54 3.23 0.07
N LYS A 106 5.81 3.70 1.07
CA LYS A 106 6.33 4.39 2.25
C LYS A 106 6.37 3.43 3.41
N ILE A 107 7.51 3.32 4.05
CA ILE A 107 7.73 2.47 5.21
C ILE A 107 7.82 3.36 6.43
N TRP A 108 6.94 3.11 7.40
CA TRP A 108 6.87 3.86 8.64
C TRP A 108 7.24 2.95 9.82
N ASP A 109 7.99 3.48 10.78
CA ASP A 109 8.09 2.89 12.12
C ASP A 109 6.91 3.43 12.96
N VAL A 110 6.17 2.56 13.63
CA VAL A 110 4.98 2.96 14.42
C VAL A 110 5.30 3.98 15.51
N ARG A 111 6.56 4.08 15.93
CA ARG A 111 7.06 5.04 16.93
C ARG A 111 7.45 6.40 16.36
N ILE A 112 7.60 6.49 15.03
CA ILE A 112 8.06 7.70 14.33
C ILE A 112 6.95 8.17 13.40
N THR A 113 6.22 9.17 13.84
CA THR A 113 5.00 9.64 13.14
C THR A 113 5.23 10.84 12.24
N ASN A 114 6.37 11.51 12.33
CA ASN A 114 6.65 12.77 11.65
C ASN A 114 7.40 12.63 10.32
N LYS A 115 7.84 11.41 9.98
CA LYS A 115 8.46 11.09 8.68
C LYS A 115 8.47 9.58 8.44
N PRO A 116 8.37 9.12 7.19
CA PRO A 116 8.64 7.72 6.87
C PRO A 116 10.13 7.40 7.10
N VAL A 117 10.41 6.16 7.49
CA VAL A 117 11.77 5.64 7.63
C VAL A 117 12.41 5.47 6.26
N GLU A 118 11.59 5.07 5.28
CA GLU A 118 12.05 4.84 3.92
C GLU A 118 10.91 5.15 2.94
N ILE A 119 11.26 5.71 1.79
CA ILE A 119 10.35 5.90 0.65
C ILE A 119 10.97 5.18 -0.53
N VAL A 120 10.31 4.13 -1.00
CA VAL A 120 10.74 3.37 -2.17
C VAL A 120 9.90 3.81 -3.36
N PRO A 121 10.50 4.53 -4.32
CA PRO A 121 9.79 4.88 -5.54
C PRO A 121 9.54 3.60 -6.34
N LEU A 122 8.31 3.39 -6.74
CA LEU A 122 7.93 2.25 -7.56
C LEU A 122 7.74 2.66 -9.02
N PHE A 123 7.74 3.98 -9.31
CA PHE A 123 7.12 4.44 -10.53
C PHE A 123 7.69 5.74 -11.14
N ASP A 124 8.90 5.73 -11.62
CA ASP A 124 9.41 6.84 -12.44
C ASP A 124 8.75 6.93 -13.84
N PRO A 125 8.40 5.83 -14.54
CA PRO A 125 7.77 5.89 -15.87
C PRO A 125 6.36 6.48 -15.90
N VAL A 126 5.60 6.40 -14.82
CA VAL A 126 4.19 6.91 -14.79
C VAL A 126 4.11 8.43 -14.81
N LYS A 127 5.10 9.11 -14.30
CA LYS A 127 5.06 10.57 -14.30
C LYS A 127 4.85 11.15 -15.71
N SER A 128 5.38 10.49 -16.73
CA SER A 128 5.21 10.90 -18.12
C SER A 128 3.84 10.51 -18.70
N LYS A 129 3.13 9.57 -18.09
CA LYS A 129 1.84 9.07 -18.57
C LYS A 129 0.65 9.45 -17.69
N LEU A 130 0.85 10.32 -16.69
CA LEU A 130 -0.22 10.71 -15.77
C LEU A 130 -1.44 11.32 -16.47
N ALA A 131 -1.26 12.06 -17.53
CA ALA A 131 -2.38 12.65 -18.28
C ALA A 131 -3.21 11.56 -18.98
N GLU A 132 -2.55 10.60 -19.65
CA GLU A 132 -3.20 9.46 -20.29
C GLU A 132 -3.93 8.59 -19.26
N MET A 133 -3.29 8.34 -18.12
CA MET A 133 -3.88 7.56 -17.03
C MET A 133 -5.04 8.28 -16.33
N TYR A 134 -5.09 9.60 -16.39
CA TYR A 134 -6.21 10.37 -15.88
C TYR A 134 -7.42 10.27 -16.82
N GLU A 135 -7.19 10.24 -18.14
CA GLU A 135 -8.24 10.10 -19.13
C GLU A 135 -8.97 8.74 -19.08
N ASP A 136 -8.27 7.69 -18.66
CA ASP A 136 -8.83 6.33 -18.53
C ASP A 136 -9.06 5.89 -17.06
N ASP A 137 -9.06 6.84 -16.13
CA ASP A 137 -9.29 6.61 -14.69
C ASP A 137 -8.24 5.74 -13.97
N SER A 138 -7.14 5.36 -14.63
CA SER A 138 -6.10 4.51 -14.04
C SER A 138 -5.34 5.17 -12.88
N VAL A 139 -5.36 6.50 -12.78
CA VAL A 139 -4.80 7.23 -11.62
C VAL A 139 -5.50 6.90 -10.31
N PHE A 140 -6.72 6.36 -10.38
CA PHE A 140 -7.51 5.96 -9.22
C PHE A 140 -7.34 4.49 -8.85
N ASP A 141 -6.46 3.76 -9.53
CA ASP A 141 -6.15 2.36 -9.20
C ASP A 141 -5.62 2.22 -7.77
N ARG A 142 -6.17 1.26 -7.04
CA ARG A 142 -5.85 1.04 -5.63
C ARG A 142 -5.15 -0.30 -5.46
N PHE A 143 -3.83 -0.27 -5.50
CA PHE A 143 -3.01 -1.47 -5.30
C PHE A 143 -3.00 -1.87 -3.83
N MET A 144 -3.26 -3.16 -3.58
CA MET A 144 -3.15 -3.73 -2.24
C MET A 144 -1.70 -4.05 -1.90
N THR A 145 -1.44 -4.09 -0.60
CA THR A 145 -0.17 -4.52 -0.03
C THR A 145 -0.39 -5.73 0.89
N SER A 146 0.62 -6.59 0.99
CA SER A 146 0.62 -7.71 1.92
C SER A 146 2.02 -7.95 2.47
N SER A 147 2.14 -8.00 3.80
CA SER A 147 3.42 -8.25 4.47
C SER A 147 3.85 -9.70 4.35
N SER A 148 5.16 -9.94 4.26
CA SER A 148 5.75 -11.26 4.32
C SER A 148 5.64 -11.88 5.72
N PRO A 149 5.70 -13.21 5.86
CA PRO A 149 5.71 -13.89 7.17
C PRO A 149 6.84 -13.43 8.09
N CYS A 150 8.00 -13.12 7.53
CA CYS A 150 9.14 -12.60 8.30
C CYS A 150 9.02 -11.10 8.64
N GLY A 151 7.98 -10.40 8.17
CA GLY A 151 7.75 -8.98 8.45
C GLY A 151 8.73 -7.99 7.81
N THR A 152 9.75 -8.49 7.08
CA THR A 152 10.82 -7.64 6.51
C THR A 152 10.58 -7.24 5.06
N LYS A 153 9.57 -7.81 4.41
CA LYS A 153 9.21 -7.53 3.02
C LYS A 153 7.71 -7.28 2.91
N VAL A 154 7.34 -6.54 1.89
CA VAL A 154 5.95 -6.33 1.50
C VAL A 154 5.81 -6.55 0.01
N VAL A 155 4.74 -7.20 -0.42
CA VAL A 155 4.37 -7.32 -1.83
C VAL A 155 3.26 -6.34 -2.15
N THR A 156 3.32 -5.77 -3.34
CA THR A 156 2.24 -4.94 -3.91
C THR A 156 2.08 -5.22 -5.39
N GLY A 157 0.86 -5.10 -5.84
CA GLY A 157 0.56 -5.14 -7.26
C GLY A 157 1.10 -3.93 -8.01
N PHE A 158 1.14 -4.05 -9.33
CA PHE A 158 1.64 -3.01 -10.20
C PHE A 158 1.07 -3.13 -11.63
N TYR A 159 1.48 -2.22 -12.49
CA TYR A 159 1.21 -2.23 -13.93
C TYR A 159 2.19 -3.13 -14.70
N ASP A 160 2.04 -3.15 -16.03
CA ASP A 160 2.95 -3.82 -16.97
C ASP A 160 3.21 -5.30 -16.66
N LYS A 161 2.16 -6.00 -16.25
CA LYS A 161 2.23 -7.45 -15.93
C LYS A 161 3.22 -7.77 -14.82
N THR A 162 3.35 -6.90 -13.80
CA THR A 162 4.32 -7.08 -12.73
C THR A 162 3.71 -6.92 -11.33
N ILE A 163 4.41 -7.48 -10.35
CA ILE A 163 4.25 -7.18 -8.93
C ILE A 163 5.60 -6.81 -8.35
N HIS A 164 5.60 -5.98 -7.32
CA HIS A 164 6.81 -5.55 -6.64
C HIS A 164 6.91 -6.14 -5.24
N ILE A 165 8.09 -6.61 -4.88
CA ILE A 165 8.45 -6.99 -3.52
C ILE A 165 9.42 -5.95 -3.01
N VAL A 166 9.04 -5.24 -1.96
CA VAL A 166 9.83 -4.18 -1.34
C VAL A 166 10.39 -4.70 -0.02
N GLY A 167 11.71 -4.61 0.13
CA GLY A 167 12.39 -4.96 1.38
C GLY A 167 12.49 -3.74 2.29
N SER A 168 12.24 -3.90 3.59
CA SER A 168 12.46 -2.86 4.59
C SER A 168 13.91 -2.78 5.03
N LYS A 169 14.32 -1.64 5.61
CA LYS A 169 15.64 -1.41 6.20
C LYS A 169 16.81 -1.67 5.24
N GLY A 170 16.69 -1.16 4.01
CA GLY A 170 17.70 -1.37 2.97
C GLY A 170 17.70 -2.78 2.37
N GLY A 171 16.63 -3.54 2.57
CA GLY A 171 16.42 -4.82 1.90
C GLY A 171 16.30 -4.69 0.39
N ARG A 172 16.51 -5.79 -0.32
CA ARG A 172 16.40 -5.79 -1.79
C ARG A 172 14.95 -5.59 -2.22
N ASN A 173 14.76 -4.72 -3.20
CA ASN A 173 13.53 -4.61 -3.95
C ASN A 173 13.59 -5.53 -5.16
N GLU A 174 12.53 -6.29 -5.37
CA GLU A 174 12.44 -7.28 -6.45
C GLU A 174 11.16 -7.02 -7.25
N GLN A 175 11.22 -7.28 -8.55
CA GLN A 175 10.05 -7.25 -9.43
C GLN A 175 9.82 -8.64 -10.00
N LEU A 176 8.57 -9.12 -9.93
CA LEU A 176 8.18 -10.39 -10.53
C LEU A 176 7.22 -10.09 -11.67
N LYS A 177 7.46 -10.73 -12.82
CA LYS A 177 6.65 -10.56 -14.03
C LYS A 177 5.72 -11.74 -14.23
N PHE A 178 4.48 -11.46 -14.67
CA PHE A 178 3.55 -12.49 -15.10
C PHE A 178 3.94 -13.01 -16.48
N GLY A 179 3.98 -14.33 -16.64
CA GLY A 179 4.24 -14.98 -17.91
C GLY A 179 3.51 -16.32 -17.99
N TYR A 180 2.97 -16.65 -19.14
CA TYR A 180 2.31 -17.94 -19.39
C TYR A 180 3.33 -19.04 -19.76
N ASP A 181 4.58 -18.67 -20.03
CA ASP A 181 5.64 -19.62 -20.33
C ASP A 181 6.30 -20.11 -19.03
N ARG A 182 6.27 -21.43 -18.82
CA ARG A 182 6.90 -22.09 -17.65
C ARG A 182 8.41 -21.90 -17.56
N SER A 183 9.05 -21.43 -18.63
CA SER A 183 10.48 -21.10 -18.68
C SER A 183 10.82 -19.73 -18.04
N PHE A 184 9.82 -18.88 -17.78
CA PHE A 184 10.03 -17.55 -17.26
C PHE A 184 10.15 -17.54 -15.72
N ARG A 185 11.33 -17.90 -15.21
CA ARG A 185 11.77 -17.61 -13.84
C ARG A 185 12.58 -16.32 -13.79
N SER A 186 12.06 -15.22 -14.30
CA SER A 186 12.79 -13.95 -14.26
C SER A 186 12.53 -13.23 -12.94
N ARG A 187 13.47 -13.35 -12.01
CA ARG A 187 13.64 -12.38 -10.93
C ARG A 187 14.48 -11.22 -11.45
N GLU A 188 13.86 -10.14 -11.83
CA GLU A 188 14.57 -8.89 -12.04
C GLU A 188 14.76 -8.21 -10.68
N ILE A 189 16.03 -8.09 -10.27
CA ILE A 189 16.40 -7.28 -9.11
C ILE A 189 16.29 -5.84 -9.58
N LEU A 190 15.46 -5.03 -8.93
CA LEU A 190 15.42 -3.59 -9.15
C LEU A 190 16.78 -3.01 -8.75
N LYS A 191 17.72 -3.00 -9.69
CA LYS A 191 18.96 -2.25 -9.58
C LYS A 191 18.61 -0.80 -9.75
N GLY A 192 18.71 -0.06 -8.66
CA GLY A 192 18.61 1.39 -8.53
C GLY A 192 18.12 2.16 -9.76
N HIS A 193 16.98 2.76 -9.63
CA HIS A 193 16.45 4.01 -10.24
C HIS A 193 16.55 4.27 -11.75
N SER A 194 17.01 3.39 -12.62
CA SER A 194 17.28 3.81 -14.01
C SER A 194 17.25 2.71 -15.07
N GLU A 195 16.63 1.58 -14.84
CA GLU A 195 16.33 0.76 -16.01
C GLU A 195 15.03 1.26 -16.61
N LYS A 196 15.17 1.91 -17.76
CA LYS A 196 14.11 2.35 -18.65
C LYS A 196 13.13 1.21 -18.81
N LEU A 197 11.99 1.28 -18.13
CA LEU A 197 10.81 0.60 -18.66
C LEU A 197 10.70 1.09 -20.11
N GLY A 198 10.74 0.15 -21.05
CA GLY A 198 10.83 0.48 -22.47
C GLY A 198 9.66 1.32 -22.91
N ALA A 199 9.73 1.80 -24.13
CA ALA A 199 8.69 2.60 -24.80
C ALA A 199 7.29 1.94 -24.79
N ASP A 200 7.20 0.67 -24.41
CA ASP A 200 6.00 -0.18 -24.42
C ASP A 200 5.31 -0.34 -23.06
N PHE A 201 5.60 0.52 -22.06
CA PHE A 201 4.90 0.46 -20.77
C PHE A 201 3.39 0.60 -20.96
N SER A 202 2.62 -0.38 -20.46
CA SER A 202 1.17 -0.39 -20.53
C SER A 202 0.56 -0.38 -19.12
N HIS A 203 -0.20 0.67 -18.83
CA HIS A 203 -0.99 0.76 -17.58
C HIS A 203 -2.30 -0.04 -17.65
N GLN A 204 -2.67 -0.57 -18.81
CA GLN A 204 -3.86 -1.41 -18.98
C GLN A 204 -3.69 -2.79 -18.33
N TYR A 205 -2.48 -3.33 -18.34
CA TYR A 205 -2.16 -4.62 -17.71
C TYR A 205 -1.72 -4.42 -16.27
N LYS A 206 -2.64 -4.64 -15.33
CA LYS A 206 -2.42 -4.36 -13.91
C LYS A 206 -2.81 -5.53 -13.02
N SER A 207 -2.09 -5.72 -11.93
CA SER A 207 -2.45 -6.60 -10.82
C SER A 207 -2.76 -5.77 -9.59
N ILE A 208 -4.03 -5.68 -9.21
CA ILE A 208 -4.48 -4.87 -8.07
C ILE A 208 -4.45 -5.68 -6.78
N ARG A 209 -4.74 -6.97 -6.88
CA ARG A 209 -4.91 -7.87 -5.74
C ARG A 209 -3.74 -8.84 -5.64
N THR A 210 -2.91 -8.63 -4.64
CA THR A 210 -1.74 -9.47 -4.37
C THR A 210 -1.69 -9.74 -2.87
N VAL A 211 -1.48 -11.00 -2.49
CA VAL A 211 -1.43 -11.41 -1.09
C VAL A 211 -0.26 -12.35 -0.85
N TRP A 212 0.42 -12.15 0.27
CA TRP A 212 1.43 -13.08 0.77
C TRP A 212 0.79 -14.10 1.70
N HIS A 213 1.16 -15.36 1.57
CA HIS A 213 0.69 -16.40 2.49
C HIS A 213 1.21 -16.11 3.91
N PRO A 214 0.38 -16.19 4.97
CA PRO A 214 0.77 -15.75 6.31
C PRO A 214 1.97 -16.51 6.90
N ASN A 215 2.17 -17.78 6.55
CA ASN A 215 3.21 -18.64 7.15
C ASN A 215 4.18 -19.27 6.14
N LYS A 216 3.99 -19.04 4.84
CA LYS A 216 4.82 -19.63 3.79
C LYS A 216 5.33 -18.57 2.84
N ASN A 217 6.46 -18.81 2.21
CA ASN A 217 7.01 -17.92 1.21
C ASN A 217 6.31 -18.13 -0.16
N LEU A 218 5.00 -17.91 -0.15
CA LEU A 218 4.11 -18.01 -1.31
C LEU A 218 3.39 -16.69 -1.50
N ILE A 219 3.31 -16.22 -2.73
CA ILE A 219 2.55 -15.02 -3.10
C ILE A 219 1.50 -15.44 -4.12
N ALA A 220 0.26 -15.09 -3.87
CA ALA A 220 -0.82 -15.23 -4.83
C ALA A 220 -1.19 -13.85 -5.39
N SER A 221 -1.37 -13.75 -6.68
CA SER A 221 -1.73 -12.51 -7.35
C SER A 221 -2.74 -12.75 -8.46
N ALA A 222 -3.79 -11.93 -8.48
CA ALA A 222 -4.78 -11.95 -9.54
C ALA A 222 -4.31 -11.08 -10.70
N PHE A 223 -4.28 -11.64 -11.89
CA PHE A 223 -3.95 -10.92 -13.12
C PHE A 223 -4.87 -11.41 -14.24
N GLU A 224 -5.59 -10.47 -14.85
CA GLU A 224 -6.64 -10.76 -15.84
C GLU A 224 -7.66 -11.80 -15.30
N SER A 225 -7.88 -12.89 -15.99
CA SER A 225 -8.78 -13.99 -15.62
C SER A 225 -8.08 -15.12 -14.85
N SER A 226 -6.83 -14.92 -14.42
CA SER A 226 -5.98 -15.96 -13.84
C SER A 226 -5.47 -15.58 -12.45
N ILE A 227 -5.18 -16.61 -11.65
CA ILE A 227 -4.46 -16.47 -10.38
C ILE A 227 -3.07 -17.08 -10.56
N PHE A 228 -2.06 -16.28 -10.30
CA PHE A 228 -0.66 -16.70 -10.33
C PHE A 228 -0.15 -16.95 -8.92
N ILE A 229 0.57 -18.04 -8.74
CA ILE A 229 1.23 -18.37 -7.48
C ILE A 229 2.73 -18.36 -7.69
N PHE A 230 3.40 -17.48 -6.96
CA PHE A 230 4.86 -17.40 -6.94
C PHE A 230 5.36 -18.09 -5.69
N SER A 231 6.27 -19.05 -5.87
CA SER A 231 6.96 -19.75 -4.78
C SER A 231 8.46 -19.52 -4.91
N GLN A 232 9.12 -19.41 -3.77
CA GLN A 232 10.56 -19.53 -3.72
C GLN A 232 10.87 -20.97 -3.32
N ASP A 233 11.26 -21.80 -4.29
CA ASP A 233 11.85 -23.10 -3.97
C ASP A 233 13.21 -22.84 -3.28
N ASN A 234 13.39 -23.44 -2.12
CA ASN A 234 14.67 -23.44 -1.41
C ASN A 234 15.67 -24.31 -2.16
#